data_bcb3e9c11d1e373c7bd96c2e5c4e0b1c
#
_entry.id   bcb3e9c11d1e373c7bd96c2e5c4e0b1c
#
_cell.length_a   1.000
_cell.length_b   1.000
_cell.length_c   1.000
_cell.angle_alpha   90.00
_cell.angle_beta   90.00
_cell.angle_gamma   90.00
#
_symmetry.space_group_name_H-M   'P 1'
#
loop_
_entity.id
_entity.type
_entity.pdbx_description
1 polymer ?
#
loop_
_entity_poly.entity_id
_entity_poly.type
_entity_poly.pdbx_seq_one_letter_code
_entity_poly.pdbx_strand_id
1 'polypeptide(L)'
;EATKGEDRALLIGNGFSAQYFNYTDLLAKSGLEPGTPIRNVFEILETVDFEAVVRSIEDAAIVERAYGNDAHSDELEADAQKVREALVSAINDTHPMHREDLEYESSSAFLGHFQEVFTLNYDLLLYWVNLEKGLLNDGFGLGGVIDSGRFRGPFKPDAHCHIYNLHGGLHLFQTRTGEVFKALHTGDGVVATITHSIAVKKRLPLYVAEGTSKAKVRKINSNSSNLRCRIIYSFQL
;
A
#
# COMPACT_ATOMS: atom_id res chain seq x y z
N GLU A 1 10.65 -14.01 -33.44
CA GLU A 1 11.54 -12.82 -33.51
C GLU A 1 10.86 -11.69 -32.77
N ALA A 2 11.35 -11.38 -31.57
CA ALA A 2 10.85 -10.24 -30.82
C ALA A 2 11.34 -8.98 -31.51
N THR A 3 10.42 -8.11 -31.92
CA THR A 3 10.73 -6.78 -32.45
C THR A 3 11.52 -6.00 -31.40
N LYS A 4 12.80 -5.83 -31.63
CA LYS A 4 13.67 -4.94 -30.91
C LYS A 4 13.20 -3.52 -31.17
N GLY A 5 12.65 -2.84 -30.17
CA GLY A 5 12.40 -1.39 -30.21
C GLY A 5 11.00 -0.92 -29.88
N GLU A 6 10.07 -1.79 -29.47
CA GLU A 6 8.76 -1.34 -28.96
C GLU A 6 8.80 -1.22 -27.44
N ASP A 7 8.45 -0.06 -26.93
CA ASP A 7 8.22 0.15 -25.49
C ASP A 7 7.05 -0.73 -25.04
N ARG A 8 7.31 -1.64 -24.11
CA ARG A 8 6.31 -2.57 -23.61
C ARG A 8 5.91 -2.18 -22.21
N ALA A 9 4.62 -2.00 -22.03
CA ALA A 9 4.02 -1.78 -20.73
C ALA A 9 3.30 -3.05 -20.25
N LEU A 10 3.36 -3.32 -18.96
CA LEU A 10 2.70 -4.45 -18.30
C LEU A 10 1.75 -3.92 -17.22
N LEU A 11 0.52 -4.41 -17.23
CA LEU A 11 -0.41 -4.25 -16.11
C LEU A 11 -0.53 -5.57 -15.36
N ILE A 12 -0.19 -5.58 -14.09
CA ILE A 12 -0.31 -6.75 -13.22
C ILE A 12 -1.40 -6.56 -12.17
N GLY A 13 -2.10 -7.66 -11.89
CA GLY A 13 -3.11 -7.78 -10.86
C GLY A 13 -2.85 -9.01 -10.00
N ASN A 14 -3.87 -9.45 -9.24
CA ASN A 14 -3.78 -10.49 -8.22
C ASN A 14 -3.10 -11.79 -8.69
N GLY A 15 -3.25 -12.15 -9.97
CA GLY A 15 -2.62 -13.35 -10.52
C GLY A 15 -1.10 -13.40 -10.38
N PHE A 16 -0.43 -12.26 -10.34
CA PHE A 16 1.02 -12.19 -10.14
C PHE A 16 1.44 -12.69 -8.75
N SER A 17 0.61 -12.47 -7.76
CA SER A 17 0.91 -12.76 -6.35
C SER A 17 0.12 -13.95 -5.80
N ALA A 18 -0.81 -14.53 -6.58
CA ALA A 18 -1.80 -15.48 -6.11
C ALA A 18 -1.22 -16.74 -5.42
N GLN A 19 0.00 -17.12 -5.76
CA GLN A 19 0.69 -18.25 -5.13
C GLN A 19 1.07 -17.97 -3.67
N TYR A 20 1.35 -16.72 -3.34
CA TYR A 20 1.94 -16.34 -2.05
C TYR A 20 1.04 -15.42 -1.21
N PHE A 21 0.11 -14.72 -1.84
CA PHE A 21 -0.74 -13.74 -1.17
C PHE A 21 -2.17 -13.79 -1.70
N ASN A 22 -3.12 -14.00 -0.79
CA ASN A 22 -4.54 -13.99 -1.13
C ASN A 22 -5.18 -12.67 -0.66
N TYR A 23 -5.65 -11.88 -1.62
CA TYR A 23 -6.21 -10.55 -1.38
C TYR A 23 -7.59 -10.53 -0.73
N THR A 24 -8.31 -11.65 -0.77
CA THR A 24 -9.74 -11.63 -0.47
C THR A 24 -10.06 -11.27 0.96
N ASP A 25 -9.09 -11.22 1.89
CA ASP A 25 -9.49 -11.34 3.27
C ASP A 25 -8.65 -10.65 4.34
N LEU A 26 -8.04 -9.50 4.08
CA LEU A 26 -7.45 -8.74 5.19
C LEU A 26 -8.48 -8.49 6.30
N LEU A 27 -9.72 -8.13 5.91
CA LEU A 27 -10.79 -7.93 6.89
C LEU A 27 -11.28 -9.24 7.50
N ALA A 28 -11.40 -10.32 6.74
CA ALA A 28 -11.80 -11.63 7.27
C ALA A 28 -10.75 -12.23 8.22
N LYS A 29 -9.46 -11.97 7.97
CA LYS A 29 -8.35 -12.44 8.80
C LYS A 29 -7.92 -11.44 9.88
N SER A 30 -8.61 -10.32 10.00
CA SER A 30 -8.29 -9.29 10.99
C SER A 30 -8.67 -9.65 12.43
N GLY A 31 -9.44 -10.71 12.64
CA GLY A 31 -9.99 -11.07 13.95
C GLY A 31 -11.08 -10.12 14.45
N LEU A 32 -11.55 -9.19 13.62
CA LEU A 32 -12.67 -8.31 13.96
C LEU A 32 -13.99 -9.07 13.79
N GLU A 33 -14.61 -9.43 14.91
CA GLU A 33 -15.83 -10.23 14.93
C GLU A 33 -17.04 -9.46 14.37
N PRO A 34 -17.88 -10.11 13.54
CA PRO A 34 -19.15 -9.55 13.08
C PRO A 34 -20.05 -9.12 14.24
N GLY A 35 -20.78 -8.03 14.05
CA GLY A 35 -21.69 -7.49 15.06
C GLY A 35 -21.04 -6.66 16.17
N THR A 36 -19.71 -6.54 16.18
CA THR A 36 -19.02 -5.61 17.08
C THR A 36 -19.12 -4.17 16.55
N PRO A 37 -19.06 -3.14 17.43
CA PRO A 37 -19.13 -1.75 16.98
C PRO A 37 -18.12 -1.41 15.89
N ILE A 38 -16.88 -1.86 16.02
CA ILE A 38 -15.83 -1.64 15.02
C ILE A 38 -16.22 -2.29 13.68
N ARG A 39 -16.70 -3.54 13.70
CA ARG A 39 -17.08 -4.25 12.47
C ARG A 39 -18.29 -3.57 11.80
N ASN A 40 -19.23 -3.07 12.59
CA ASN A 40 -20.39 -2.33 12.08
C ASN A 40 -19.96 -1.03 11.37
N VAL A 41 -18.86 -0.38 11.76
CA VAL A 41 -18.34 0.80 11.04
C VAL A 41 -17.93 0.42 9.63
N PHE A 42 -17.25 -0.72 9.41
CA PHE A 42 -16.94 -1.22 8.06
C PHE A 42 -18.21 -1.44 7.23
N GLU A 43 -19.24 -2.00 7.84
CA GLU A 43 -20.53 -2.28 7.17
C GLU A 43 -21.29 -1.00 6.83
N ILE A 44 -21.40 -0.05 7.77
CA ILE A 44 -22.09 1.23 7.55
C ILE A 44 -21.38 2.07 6.49
N LEU A 45 -20.05 2.05 6.46
CA LEU A 45 -19.26 2.75 5.45
C LEU A 45 -19.18 2.00 4.11
N GLU A 46 -19.75 0.78 4.05
CA GLU A 46 -19.67 -0.09 2.86
C GLU A 46 -18.23 -0.22 2.33
N THR A 47 -17.28 -0.47 3.24
CA THR A 47 -15.86 -0.50 2.91
C THR A 47 -15.12 -1.66 3.57
N VAL A 48 -14.00 -2.06 2.99
CA VAL A 48 -12.98 -2.92 3.59
C VAL A 48 -11.65 -2.16 3.81
N ASP A 49 -11.69 -0.83 3.68
CA ASP A 49 -10.53 0.05 3.82
C ASP A 49 -10.32 0.43 5.29
N PHE A 50 -9.33 -0.18 5.93
CA PHE A 50 -8.97 0.08 7.32
C PHE A 50 -8.62 1.55 7.60
N GLU A 51 -8.01 2.26 6.61
CA GLU A 51 -7.70 3.69 6.79
C GLU A 51 -8.98 4.53 6.86
N ALA A 52 -9.97 4.24 6.01
CA ALA A 52 -11.24 4.95 6.03
C ALA A 52 -11.97 4.75 7.36
N VAL A 53 -11.95 3.53 7.90
CA VAL A 53 -12.57 3.21 9.20
C VAL A 53 -11.83 3.88 10.34
N VAL A 54 -10.51 3.77 10.42
CA VAL A 54 -9.70 4.44 11.45
C VAL A 54 -9.95 5.95 11.44
N ARG A 55 -9.93 6.58 10.28
CA ARG A 55 -10.17 8.01 10.14
C ARG A 55 -11.55 8.40 10.66
N SER A 56 -12.59 7.65 10.28
CA SER A 56 -13.96 7.92 10.73
C SER A 56 -14.12 7.82 12.25
N ILE A 57 -13.46 6.84 12.88
CA ILE A 57 -13.47 6.68 14.34
C ILE A 57 -12.68 7.81 15.02
N GLU A 58 -11.51 8.20 14.48
CA GLU A 58 -10.72 9.31 15.03
C GLU A 58 -11.44 10.66 14.89
N ASP A 59 -12.11 10.90 13.76
CA ASP A 59 -12.92 12.12 13.55
C ASP A 59 -14.09 12.17 14.56
N ALA A 60 -14.75 11.03 14.81
CA ALA A 60 -15.79 10.92 15.83
C ALA A 60 -15.24 11.20 17.25
N ALA A 61 -14.07 10.66 17.59
CA ALA A 61 -13.43 10.92 18.89
C ALA A 61 -13.14 12.42 19.10
N ILE A 62 -12.69 13.12 18.06
CA ILE A 62 -12.45 14.58 18.11
C ILE A 62 -13.76 15.32 18.39
N VAL A 63 -14.86 14.94 17.72
CA VAL A 63 -16.17 15.54 17.92
C VAL A 63 -16.68 15.29 19.34
N GLU A 64 -16.64 14.04 19.82
CA GLU A 64 -17.07 13.70 21.19
C GLU A 64 -16.31 14.51 22.25
N ARG A 65 -15.00 14.66 22.08
CA ARG A 65 -14.18 15.47 22.99
C ARG A 65 -14.57 16.94 22.96
N ALA A 66 -14.85 17.48 21.78
CA ALA A 66 -15.31 18.88 21.64
C ALA A 66 -16.66 19.13 22.31
N TYR A 67 -17.50 18.11 22.47
CA TYR A 67 -18.78 18.17 23.17
C TYR A 67 -18.66 17.82 24.68
N GLY A 68 -17.45 17.56 25.19
CA GLY A 68 -17.19 17.26 26.60
C GLY A 68 -17.41 15.80 26.98
N ASN A 69 -17.51 14.90 26.02
CA ASN A 69 -17.69 13.45 26.20
C ASN A 69 -16.33 12.74 26.21
N ASP A 70 -15.42 13.15 27.10
CA ASP A 70 -14.01 12.68 27.09
C ASP A 70 -13.91 11.15 27.21
N ALA A 71 -14.71 10.52 28.09
CA ALA A 71 -14.69 9.07 28.27
C ALA A 71 -15.03 8.32 26.97
N HIS A 72 -16.03 8.78 26.22
CA HIS A 72 -16.41 8.17 24.96
C HIS A 72 -15.38 8.45 23.85
N SER A 73 -14.77 9.64 23.87
CA SER A 73 -13.66 9.97 22.99
C SER A 73 -12.48 9.01 23.19
N ASP A 74 -12.11 8.70 24.45
CA ASP A 74 -11.03 7.78 24.78
C ASP A 74 -11.35 6.34 24.33
N GLU A 75 -12.61 5.90 24.45
CA GLU A 75 -13.07 4.61 23.92
C GLU A 75 -12.92 4.53 22.41
N LEU A 76 -13.31 5.56 21.67
CA LEU A 76 -13.15 5.63 20.22
C LEU A 76 -11.67 5.62 19.81
N GLU A 77 -10.81 6.34 20.52
CA GLU A 77 -9.35 6.28 20.25
C GLU A 77 -8.78 4.87 20.47
N ALA A 78 -9.24 4.16 21.51
CA ALA A 78 -8.87 2.79 21.74
C ALA A 78 -9.37 1.85 20.62
N ASP A 79 -10.58 2.08 20.12
CA ASP A 79 -11.14 1.31 19.01
C ASP A 79 -10.38 1.56 17.70
N ALA A 80 -10.00 2.81 17.40
CA ALA A 80 -9.13 3.10 16.27
C ALA A 80 -7.78 2.37 16.36
N GLN A 81 -7.23 2.23 17.58
CA GLN A 81 -6.00 1.45 17.79
C GLN A 81 -6.22 -0.05 17.57
N LYS A 82 -7.36 -0.62 18.02
CA LYS A 82 -7.71 -2.02 17.74
C LYS A 82 -7.82 -2.31 16.23
N VAL A 83 -8.37 -1.37 15.44
CA VAL A 83 -8.43 -1.51 13.97
C VAL A 83 -7.02 -1.59 13.38
N ARG A 84 -6.06 -0.80 13.87
CA ARG A 84 -4.66 -0.87 13.42
C ARG A 84 -4.00 -2.20 13.77
N GLU A 85 -4.23 -2.69 14.98
CA GLU A 85 -3.71 -3.99 15.44
C GLU A 85 -4.30 -5.15 14.64
N ALA A 86 -5.59 -5.06 14.32
CA ALA A 86 -6.27 -6.02 13.45
C ALA A 86 -5.67 -6.07 12.05
N LEU A 87 -5.33 -4.90 11.47
CA LEU A 87 -4.64 -4.84 10.18
C LEU A 87 -3.24 -5.48 10.25
N VAL A 88 -2.48 -5.22 11.33
CA VAL A 88 -1.16 -5.86 11.55
C VAL A 88 -1.30 -7.37 11.60
N SER A 89 -2.27 -7.89 12.37
CA SER A 89 -2.55 -9.33 12.44
C SER A 89 -2.87 -9.89 11.07
N ALA A 90 -3.78 -9.25 10.34
CA ALA A 90 -4.18 -9.70 9.01
C ALA A 90 -2.99 -9.73 8.02
N ILE A 91 -2.10 -8.74 8.06
CA ILE A 91 -0.89 -8.72 7.22
C ILE A 91 0.03 -9.89 7.59
N ASN A 92 0.29 -10.10 8.88
CA ASN A 92 1.16 -11.19 9.35
C ASN A 92 0.61 -12.57 9.00
N ASP A 93 -0.73 -12.74 9.00
CA ASP A 93 -1.39 -14.01 8.71
C ASP A 93 -1.54 -14.29 7.20
N THR A 94 -1.38 -13.29 6.36
CA THR A 94 -1.63 -13.42 4.91
C THR A 94 -0.38 -13.28 4.06
N HIS A 95 0.60 -12.50 4.50
CA HIS A 95 1.79 -12.18 3.72
C HIS A 95 2.98 -13.06 4.14
N PRO A 96 3.78 -13.58 3.21
CA PRO A 96 5.06 -14.22 3.56
C PRO A 96 5.91 -13.27 4.42
N MET A 97 6.50 -13.78 5.50
CA MET A 97 7.28 -12.97 6.42
C MET A 97 8.68 -12.66 5.90
N HIS A 98 9.26 -13.60 5.19
CA HIS A 98 10.63 -13.50 4.70
C HIS A 98 10.68 -13.58 3.18
N ARG A 99 11.42 -12.65 2.58
CA ARG A 99 11.61 -12.62 1.12
C ARG A 99 12.45 -13.79 0.62
N GLU A 100 13.29 -14.35 1.49
CA GLU A 100 14.17 -15.47 1.20
C GLU A 100 13.42 -16.77 0.93
N ASP A 101 12.16 -16.86 1.32
CA ASP A 101 11.29 -18.02 1.09
C ASP A 101 10.67 -18.04 -0.32
N LEU A 102 11.02 -17.07 -1.17
CA LEU A 102 10.40 -16.87 -2.48
C LEU A 102 11.37 -17.15 -3.63
N GLU A 103 10.81 -17.62 -4.73
CA GLU A 103 11.52 -17.81 -6.00
C GLU A 103 11.36 -16.58 -6.90
N TYR A 104 12.48 -15.94 -7.25
CA TYR A 104 12.49 -14.68 -7.98
C TYR A 104 12.89 -14.78 -9.44
N GLU A 105 13.55 -15.85 -9.87
CA GLU A 105 14.17 -15.92 -11.18
C GLU A 105 13.16 -15.81 -12.32
N SER A 106 12.09 -16.58 -12.27
CA SER A 106 11.03 -16.55 -13.28
C SER A 106 10.32 -15.19 -13.34
N SER A 107 9.99 -14.62 -12.16
CA SER A 107 9.31 -13.32 -12.08
C SER A 107 10.20 -12.19 -12.56
N SER A 108 11.48 -12.20 -12.21
CA SER A 108 12.43 -11.16 -12.65
C SER A 108 12.75 -11.26 -14.13
N ALA A 109 12.91 -12.47 -14.67
CA ALA A 109 13.09 -12.68 -16.11
C ALA A 109 11.88 -12.18 -16.90
N PHE A 110 10.67 -12.45 -16.41
CA PHE A 110 9.43 -11.97 -17.03
C PHE A 110 9.36 -10.44 -17.01
N LEU A 111 9.59 -9.80 -15.86
CA LEU A 111 9.54 -8.33 -15.71
C LEU A 111 10.61 -7.64 -16.58
N GLY A 112 11.75 -8.27 -16.81
CA GLY A 112 12.83 -7.76 -17.67
C GLY A 112 12.44 -7.55 -19.14
N HIS A 113 11.27 -8.02 -19.56
CA HIS A 113 10.74 -7.77 -20.93
C HIS A 113 9.98 -6.46 -21.08
N PHE A 114 9.77 -5.71 -19.98
CA PHE A 114 8.94 -4.52 -19.97
C PHE A 114 9.71 -3.29 -19.50
N GLN A 115 9.40 -2.13 -20.04
CA GLN A 115 9.95 -0.83 -19.66
C GLN A 115 9.10 -0.17 -18.58
N GLU A 116 7.81 -0.47 -18.55
CA GLU A 116 6.87 0.08 -17.58
C GLU A 116 6.02 -1.04 -16.98
N VAL A 117 5.90 -1.06 -15.67
CA VAL A 117 5.08 -2.01 -14.93
C VAL A 117 4.08 -1.26 -14.07
N PHE A 118 2.81 -1.41 -14.38
CA PHE A 118 1.70 -0.89 -13.60
C PHE A 118 1.16 -2.01 -12.72
N THR A 119 1.02 -1.77 -11.43
CA THR A 119 0.46 -2.77 -10.53
C THR A 119 -0.80 -2.27 -9.82
N LEU A 120 -1.81 -3.14 -9.80
CA LEU A 120 -3.00 -3.00 -8.96
C LEU A 120 -2.82 -3.69 -7.61
N ASN A 121 -1.75 -4.49 -7.47
CA ASN A 121 -1.43 -5.23 -6.26
C ASN A 121 -0.87 -4.28 -5.21
N TYR A 122 -1.29 -4.45 -3.97
CA TYR A 122 -0.77 -3.69 -2.84
C TYR A 122 0.15 -4.50 -1.91
N ASP A 123 0.37 -5.80 -2.24
CA ASP A 123 1.33 -6.68 -1.53
C ASP A 123 2.79 -6.27 -1.76
N LEU A 124 3.71 -6.98 -1.11
CA LEU A 124 5.14 -6.71 -1.19
C LEU A 124 5.87 -7.51 -2.27
N LEU A 125 5.20 -8.43 -2.97
CA LEU A 125 5.90 -9.41 -3.82
C LEU A 125 6.63 -8.74 -5.00
N LEU A 126 5.98 -7.80 -5.69
CA LEU A 126 6.64 -7.02 -6.74
C LEU A 126 7.81 -6.18 -6.19
N TYR A 127 7.63 -5.57 -5.01
CA TYR A 127 8.68 -4.81 -4.34
C TYR A 127 9.88 -5.72 -4.00
N TRP A 128 9.63 -6.94 -3.55
CA TRP A 128 10.69 -7.90 -3.24
C TRP A 128 11.42 -8.41 -4.49
N VAL A 129 10.70 -8.71 -5.58
CA VAL A 129 11.33 -9.02 -6.88
C VAL A 129 12.25 -7.88 -7.30
N ASN A 130 11.82 -6.63 -7.12
CA ASN A 130 12.63 -5.47 -7.46
C ASN A 130 13.86 -5.31 -6.55
N LEU A 131 13.72 -5.56 -5.25
CA LEU A 131 14.86 -5.54 -4.32
C LEU A 131 15.92 -6.59 -4.68
N GLU A 132 15.50 -7.78 -5.13
CA GLU A 132 16.40 -8.89 -5.46
C GLU A 132 17.24 -8.60 -6.71
N LYS A 133 16.64 -8.02 -7.73
CA LYS A 133 17.28 -7.87 -9.05
C LYS A 133 17.60 -6.42 -9.43
N GLY A 134 17.03 -5.43 -8.73
CA GLY A 134 17.25 -4.01 -9.03
C GLY A 134 16.82 -3.57 -10.43
N LEU A 135 15.78 -4.22 -10.97
CA LEU A 135 15.36 -4.03 -12.36
C LEU A 135 14.56 -2.76 -12.60
N LEU A 136 13.81 -2.33 -11.58
CA LEU A 136 12.73 -1.35 -11.74
C LEU A 136 13.00 -0.11 -10.88
N ASN A 137 12.82 1.06 -11.48
CA ASN A 137 12.82 2.32 -10.73
C ASN A 137 11.42 2.60 -10.19
N ASP A 138 11.26 2.56 -8.88
CA ASP A 138 9.99 2.82 -8.18
C ASP A 138 9.78 4.29 -7.78
N GLY A 139 10.71 5.17 -8.13
CA GLY A 139 10.65 6.60 -7.83
C GLY A 139 10.98 7.00 -6.39
N PHE A 140 11.27 6.05 -5.51
CA PHE A 140 11.53 6.31 -4.08
C PHE A 140 13.02 6.38 -3.72
N GLY A 141 13.91 6.14 -4.66
CA GLY A 141 15.34 6.11 -4.43
C GLY A 141 15.83 4.86 -3.70
N LEU A 142 17.14 4.67 -3.72
CA LEU A 142 17.82 3.59 -3.00
C LEU A 142 18.01 4.02 -1.54
N GLY A 143 17.48 3.24 -0.60
CA GLY A 143 17.60 3.52 0.83
C GLY A 143 19.04 3.63 1.30
N GLY A 144 19.31 4.42 2.33
CA GLY A 144 20.61 4.48 3.01
C GLY A 144 21.09 5.86 3.47
N VAL A 145 20.47 6.95 3.02
CA VAL A 145 20.82 8.31 3.47
C VAL A 145 19.56 9.04 3.93
N ILE A 146 19.73 9.98 4.83
CA ILE A 146 18.73 10.94 5.31
C ILE A 146 17.84 11.39 4.13
N ASP A 147 16.53 11.10 4.13
CA ASP A 147 15.56 11.26 3.03
C ASP A 147 15.34 10.03 2.10
N SER A 148 16.01 8.93 2.33
CA SER A 148 15.75 7.71 1.59
C SER A 148 14.34 7.20 1.86
N GLY A 149 13.62 6.84 0.80
CA GLY A 149 12.24 6.36 0.89
C GLY A 149 11.17 7.39 0.54
N ARG A 150 11.47 8.67 0.40
CA ARG A 150 10.51 9.66 -0.15
C ARG A 150 10.37 9.52 -1.65
N PHE A 151 9.16 9.71 -2.15
CA PHE A 151 8.93 9.77 -3.58
C PHE A 151 9.59 11.02 -4.18
N ARG A 152 10.50 10.82 -5.12
CA ARG A 152 11.31 11.87 -5.74
C ARG A 152 11.00 12.13 -7.21
N GLY A 153 9.90 11.60 -7.72
CA GLY A 153 9.56 11.84 -9.13
C GLY A 153 9.95 13.23 -9.65
N PRO A 154 9.90 13.50 -10.95
CA PRO A 154 9.40 12.62 -11.98
C PRO A 154 10.34 11.44 -12.24
N PHE A 155 9.78 10.36 -12.78
CA PHE A 155 10.60 9.26 -13.29
C PHE A 155 11.55 9.78 -14.36
N LYS A 156 12.79 9.32 -14.33
CA LYS A 156 13.78 9.76 -15.33
C LYS A 156 13.49 9.04 -16.64
N PRO A 157 13.44 9.75 -17.78
CA PRO A 157 13.13 9.14 -19.09
C PRO A 157 14.09 8.02 -19.52
N ASP A 158 15.33 8.08 -19.04
CA ASP A 158 16.43 7.17 -19.36
C ASP A 158 16.63 6.06 -18.32
N ALA A 159 15.84 6.03 -17.24
CA ALA A 159 15.89 4.93 -16.30
C ALA A 159 15.18 3.70 -16.89
N HIS A 160 15.89 2.58 -16.92
CA HIS A 160 15.31 1.31 -17.34
C HIS A 160 14.19 0.92 -16.38
N CYS A 161 13.04 0.65 -16.92
CA CYS A 161 11.87 0.10 -16.25
C CYS A 161 11.36 0.92 -15.04
N HIS A 162 10.10 1.31 -15.08
CA HIS A 162 9.42 2.04 -14.02
C HIS A 162 8.31 1.20 -13.39
N ILE A 163 8.19 1.27 -12.05
CA ILE A 163 7.05 0.70 -11.33
C ILE A 163 6.07 1.82 -10.98
N TYR A 164 4.80 1.59 -11.29
CA TYR A 164 3.68 2.45 -10.92
C TYR A 164 2.70 1.68 -10.02
N ASN A 165 2.69 1.99 -8.73
CA ASN A 165 1.77 1.39 -7.77
C ASN A 165 0.43 2.11 -7.83
N LEU A 166 -0.44 1.74 -8.78
CA LEU A 166 -1.71 2.43 -9.04
C LEU A 166 -2.66 2.40 -7.84
N HIS A 167 -2.67 1.31 -7.11
CA HIS A 167 -3.44 1.14 -5.88
C HIS A 167 -2.61 1.38 -4.61
N GLY A 168 -1.42 1.96 -4.73
CA GLY A 168 -0.51 2.09 -3.60
C GLY A 168 0.14 0.76 -3.22
N GLY A 169 0.48 0.59 -1.95
CA GLY A 169 1.10 -0.65 -1.47
C GLY A 169 1.26 -0.68 0.04
N LEU A 170 1.32 -1.87 0.63
CA LEU A 170 1.54 -2.07 2.08
C LEU A 170 2.83 -1.41 2.57
N HIS A 171 3.81 -1.23 1.70
CA HIS A 171 5.09 -0.58 1.99
C HIS A 171 5.08 0.94 1.79
N LEU A 172 3.98 1.52 1.30
CA LEU A 172 3.84 2.95 1.04
C LEU A 172 3.05 3.62 2.15
N PHE A 173 3.49 4.81 2.54
CA PHE A 173 2.84 5.62 3.56
C PHE A 173 2.73 7.07 3.09
N GLN A 174 1.72 7.76 3.57
CA GLN A 174 1.54 9.18 3.29
C GLN A 174 1.61 10.00 4.58
N THR A 175 2.29 11.15 4.52
CA THR A 175 2.24 12.13 5.60
C THR A 175 0.95 12.94 5.54
N ARG A 176 0.61 13.64 6.63
CA ARG A 176 -0.52 14.60 6.64
C ARG A 176 -0.38 15.71 5.61
N THR A 177 0.85 16.02 5.19
CA THR A 177 1.14 17.02 4.15
C THR A 177 1.08 16.47 2.73
N GLY A 178 0.74 15.18 2.57
CA GLY A 178 0.58 14.53 1.26
C GLY A 178 1.87 13.95 0.67
N GLU A 179 3.00 14.02 1.37
CA GLU A 179 4.24 13.39 0.91
C GLU A 179 4.14 11.87 1.03
N VAL A 180 4.54 11.15 -0.03
CA VAL A 180 4.57 9.69 -0.04
C VAL A 180 5.99 9.18 0.17
N PHE A 181 6.14 8.17 1.01
CA PHE A 181 7.41 7.49 1.27
C PHE A 181 7.20 5.98 1.42
N LYS A 182 8.24 5.20 1.20
CA LYS A 182 8.19 3.74 1.37
C LYS A 182 8.87 3.29 2.67
N ALA A 183 8.37 2.20 3.24
CA ALA A 183 9.07 1.47 4.29
C ALA A 183 10.36 0.88 3.71
N LEU A 184 11.47 1.12 4.39
CA LEU A 184 12.77 0.59 3.99
C LEU A 184 12.96 -0.81 4.56
N HIS A 185 13.64 -1.67 3.81
CA HIS A 185 14.07 -2.96 4.32
C HIS A 185 15.17 -2.72 5.37
N THR A 186 14.91 -3.15 6.60
CA THR A 186 15.89 -3.15 7.70
C THR A 186 16.31 -4.59 8.03
N GLY A 187 17.21 -4.77 9.00
CA GLY A 187 17.65 -6.11 9.44
C GLY A 187 16.50 -7.05 9.84
N ASP A 188 15.39 -6.49 10.35
CA ASP A 188 14.20 -7.25 10.75
C ASP A 188 13.21 -7.49 9.59
N GLY A 189 13.54 -7.02 8.39
CA GLY A 189 12.68 -7.13 7.22
C GLY A 189 11.67 -6.00 7.05
N VAL A 190 11.10 -5.90 5.84
CA VAL A 190 10.15 -4.82 5.51
C VAL A 190 8.79 -5.02 6.18
N VAL A 191 8.34 -6.26 6.36
CA VAL A 191 7.06 -6.57 7.04
C VAL A 191 7.11 -6.08 8.48
N ALA A 192 8.19 -6.37 9.21
CA ALA A 192 8.40 -5.89 10.58
C ALA A 192 8.41 -4.35 10.63
N THR A 193 9.03 -3.68 9.67
CA THR A 193 9.03 -2.21 9.57
C THR A 193 7.62 -1.65 9.33
N ILE A 194 6.82 -2.30 8.49
CA ILE A 194 5.43 -1.93 8.20
C ILE A 194 4.58 -2.08 9.47
N THR A 195 4.60 -3.26 10.07
CA THR A 195 3.79 -3.56 11.27
C THR A 195 4.15 -2.67 12.44
N HIS A 196 5.44 -2.38 12.67
CA HIS A 196 5.87 -1.39 13.65
C HIS A 196 5.36 0.03 13.32
N SER A 197 5.36 0.41 12.05
CA SER A 197 4.85 1.72 11.63
C SER A 197 3.36 1.87 11.88
N ILE A 198 2.57 0.81 11.70
CA ILE A 198 1.14 0.79 11.98
C ILE A 198 0.89 0.82 13.48
N ALA A 199 1.47 -0.13 14.23
CA ALA A 199 1.18 -0.32 15.65
C ALA A 199 1.69 0.84 16.53
N VAL A 200 2.93 1.28 16.30
CA VAL A 200 3.62 2.25 17.18
C VAL A 200 3.52 3.68 16.65
N LYS A 201 3.77 3.89 15.35
CA LYS A 201 3.76 5.23 14.75
C LYS A 201 2.38 5.69 14.31
N LYS A 202 1.35 4.85 14.47
CA LYS A 202 -0.04 5.10 14.06
C LYS A 202 -0.16 5.55 12.59
N ARG A 203 0.69 5.00 11.72
CA ARG A 203 0.70 5.28 10.28
C ARG A 203 0.07 4.11 9.56
N LEU A 204 -0.88 4.38 8.68
CA LEU A 204 -1.52 3.35 7.86
C LEU A 204 -0.89 3.31 6.47
N PRO A 205 -0.74 2.12 5.88
CA PRO A 205 -0.27 1.99 4.51
C PRO A 205 -1.22 2.68 3.52
N LEU A 206 -0.63 3.28 2.50
CA LEU A 206 -1.36 3.91 1.41
C LEU A 206 -1.69 2.84 0.36
N TYR A 207 -2.87 2.23 0.44
CA TYR A 207 -3.34 1.29 -0.57
C TYR A 207 -4.83 1.47 -0.84
N VAL A 208 -5.26 1.07 -2.03
CA VAL A 208 -6.67 1.06 -2.43
C VAL A 208 -7.20 -0.35 -2.22
N ALA A 209 -7.93 -0.53 -1.12
CA ALA A 209 -8.65 -1.77 -0.88
C ALA A 209 -9.87 -1.89 -1.82
N GLU A 210 -10.47 -3.07 -1.87
CA GLU A 210 -11.76 -3.23 -2.53
C GLU A 210 -12.81 -2.32 -1.89
N GLY A 211 -13.68 -1.74 -2.71
CA GLY A 211 -14.70 -0.80 -2.25
C GLY A 211 -15.45 -0.19 -3.42
N THR A 212 -16.29 0.81 -3.16
CA THR A 212 -17.04 1.49 -4.22
C THR A 212 -16.11 2.20 -5.20
N SER A 213 -16.51 2.27 -6.48
CA SER A 213 -15.72 2.97 -7.51
C SER A 213 -15.38 4.41 -7.13
N LYS A 214 -16.28 5.11 -6.39
CA LYS A 214 -16.03 6.47 -5.89
C LYS A 214 -14.91 6.52 -4.85
N ALA A 215 -14.86 5.57 -3.92
CA ALA A 215 -13.81 5.48 -2.91
C ALA A 215 -12.45 5.18 -3.56
N LYS A 216 -12.41 4.22 -4.49
CA LYS A 216 -11.20 3.88 -5.27
C LYS A 216 -10.65 5.09 -6.02
N VAL A 217 -11.50 5.80 -6.78
CA VAL A 217 -11.10 7.00 -7.54
C VAL A 217 -10.58 8.10 -6.61
N ARG A 218 -11.23 8.32 -5.46
CA ARG A 218 -10.79 9.33 -4.49
C ARG A 218 -9.40 9.00 -3.94
N LYS A 219 -9.14 7.74 -3.58
CA LYS A 219 -7.86 7.28 -3.03
C LYS A 219 -6.74 7.26 -4.09
N ILE A 220 -7.02 6.83 -5.33
CA ILE A 220 -6.08 6.92 -6.45
C ILE A 220 -5.70 8.39 -6.71
N ASN A 221 -6.65 9.30 -6.62
CA ASN A 221 -6.39 10.72 -6.83
C ASN A 221 -5.59 11.37 -5.69
N SER A 222 -5.69 10.87 -4.47
CA SER A 222 -4.92 11.37 -3.32
C SER A 222 -3.48 10.88 -3.31
N ASN A 223 -3.16 9.83 -4.04
CA ASN A 223 -1.80 9.30 -4.15
C ASN A 223 -0.96 10.17 -5.10
N SER A 224 -0.05 10.98 -4.54
CA SER A 224 0.79 11.90 -5.31
C SER A 224 1.73 11.19 -6.30
N SER A 225 2.10 9.93 -6.07
CA SER A 225 2.87 9.13 -7.02
C SER A 225 2.04 8.77 -8.27
N ASN A 226 0.71 8.66 -8.14
CA ASN A 226 -0.19 8.42 -9.27
C ASN A 226 -0.57 9.69 -10.04
N LEU A 227 -0.58 10.86 -9.39
CA LEU A 227 -0.87 12.13 -10.06
C LEU A 227 0.11 12.44 -11.19
N ARG A 228 1.36 12.01 -11.05
CA ARG A 228 2.38 12.20 -12.09
C ARG A 228 2.27 11.22 -13.24
N CYS A 229 1.74 10.01 -13.02
CA CYS A 229 1.36 9.10 -14.12
C CYS A 229 0.28 9.72 -15.01
N ARG A 230 -0.71 10.43 -14.43
CA ARG A 230 -1.76 11.11 -15.21
C ARG A 230 -1.23 12.20 -16.12
N ILE A 231 -0.21 12.93 -15.70
CA ILE A 231 0.37 14.01 -16.51
C ILE A 231 1.07 13.44 -17.74
N ILE A 232 1.71 12.28 -17.63
CA ILE A 232 2.40 11.64 -18.77
C ILE A 232 1.39 11.13 -19.81
N TYR A 233 0.28 10.53 -19.37
CA TYR A 233 -0.73 9.98 -20.32
C TYR A 233 -1.73 11.00 -20.86
N SER A 234 -1.94 12.15 -20.21
CA SER A 234 -2.81 13.21 -20.75
C SER A 234 -2.17 14.00 -21.90
N PHE A 235 -0.88 13.81 -22.16
CA PHE A 235 -0.17 14.45 -23.28
C PHE A 235 0.06 13.52 -24.50
N GLN A 236 -0.40 12.25 -24.45
CA GLN A 236 -0.27 11.28 -25.55
C GLN A 236 -1.60 10.87 -26.19
N LEU A 237 -2.70 11.50 -25.82
CA LEU A 237 -4.00 11.45 -26.50
C LEU A 237 -4.30 12.82 -27.12
#